data_ce52d432a7bf7c8327ea390a129d88d9
#
_entry.id   ce52d432a7bf7c8327ea390a129d88d9
#
_cell.length_a   1.000
_cell.length_b   1.000
_cell.length_c   1.000
_cell.angle_alpha   90.00
_cell.angle_beta   90.00
_cell.angle_gamma   90.00
#
_symmetry.space_group_name_H-M   'P 1'
#
loop_
_entity.id
_entity.type
_entity.pdbx_description
1 polymer ?
#
loop_
_entity_poly.entity_id
_entity_poly.type
_entity_poly.pdbx_seq_one_letter_code
_entity_poly.pdbx_strand_id
1 'polypeptide(L)'
;MHSSSRIASAAAGMLLASLSSTAAAHHSFSAQFEMGTVTEIEGRVTEVHWVNPHIKIDVAGSDGQSWEVEAGPVNLLSRMGIEKSMLAVGATIKVRGNPGRRNARTLWVSNILLADNTELLAAPGAQPYWGSKTVGDASAFFAAGDLKLPQGGERSLFRIWSPLISAFPRPRGTPVLTAEGQRAQARYEGGKQAVADCEVPGMPYAMMSPYPIEIARQGEQLRIRGEAYDLTRVVHLEAPAATPAPAATPAPAPLGSSLGRLSADELVIETSGIDYHTYGDLGPAQSNQSRVVEHFKLSADGLKLDYEITVTDPVMLAEPWAWGGSFIYREGAELRAWNCGADRG
;
A
#
# COMPACT_ATOMS: atom_id res chain seq x y z
N MET A 1 -33.48 -62.18 50.61
CA MET A 1 -32.94 -62.44 49.29
C MET A 1 -33.05 -61.15 48.52
N HIS A 2 -32.06 -60.32 48.51
CA HIS A 2 -32.09 -58.96 47.93
C HIS A 2 -31.11 -58.90 46.78
N SER A 3 -31.65 -58.70 45.61
CA SER A 3 -30.85 -58.43 44.40
C SER A 3 -30.70 -56.93 44.23
N SER A 4 -29.43 -56.47 44.31
CA SER A 4 -29.08 -55.06 44.09
C SER A 4 -28.66 -54.83 42.64
N SER A 5 -29.50 -54.11 41.91
CA SER A 5 -29.22 -53.65 40.56
C SER A 5 -28.32 -52.38 40.63
N ARG A 6 -27.13 -52.43 40.05
CA ARG A 6 -26.27 -51.27 39.86
C ARG A 6 -26.51 -50.66 38.50
N ILE A 7 -27.05 -49.46 38.48
CA ILE A 7 -27.17 -48.65 37.28
C ILE A 7 -25.83 -47.93 37.03
N ALA A 8 -25.15 -48.27 35.96
CA ALA A 8 -23.96 -47.57 35.51
C ALA A 8 -24.38 -46.42 34.62
N SER A 9 -24.20 -45.20 35.09
CA SER A 9 -24.37 -43.99 34.27
C SER A 9 -23.12 -43.75 33.41
N ALA A 10 -23.24 -43.96 32.11
CA ALA A 10 -22.20 -43.57 31.17
C ALA A 10 -22.38 -42.09 30.85
N ALA A 11 -21.46 -41.27 31.35
CA ALA A 11 -21.34 -39.87 30.95
C ALA A 11 -20.61 -39.80 29.61
N ALA A 12 -21.35 -39.56 28.52
CA ALA A 12 -20.77 -39.27 27.23
C ALA A 12 -20.33 -37.79 27.20
N GLY A 13 -19.02 -37.57 27.40
CA GLY A 13 -18.40 -36.27 27.22
C GLY A 13 -18.29 -35.96 25.73
N MET A 14 -19.15 -35.07 25.21
CA MET A 14 -18.96 -34.45 23.89
C MET A 14 -17.81 -33.45 23.96
N LEU A 15 -16.64 -33.83 23.46
CA LEU A 15 -15.55 -32.92 23.13
C LEU A 15 -16.00 -32.15 21.87
N LEU A 16 -16.54 -30.96 22.04
CA LEU A 16 -16.64 -29.98 20.95
C LEU A 16 -15.22 -29.47 20.66
N ALA A 17 -14.57 -30.07 19.69
CA ALA A 17 -13.40 -29.49 19.05
C ALA A 17 -13.86 -28.25 18.30
N SER A 18 -13.69 -27.07 18.91
CA SER A 18 -13.81 -25.78 18.25
C SER A 18 -12.67 -25.66 17.23
N LEU A 19 -12.96 -26.01 15.98
CA LEU A 19 -12.17 -25.65 14.83
C LEU A 19 -12.27 -24.12 14.71
N SER A 20 -11.34 -23.41 15.36
CA SER A 20 -11.10 -22.00 15.08
C SER A 20 -10.53 -21.90 13.66
N SER A 21 -11.43 -21.82 12.67
CA SER A 21 -11.05 -21.37 11.34
C SER A 21 -10.59 -19.91 11.49
N THR A 22 -9.29 -19.69 11.46
CA THR A 22 -8.73 -18.37 11.24
C THR A 22 -9.17 -17.93 9.84
N ALA A 23 -10.29 -17.23 9.75
CA ALA A 23 -10.68 -16.49 8.57
C ALA A 23 -9.69 -15.34 8.42
N ALA A 24 -8.56 -15.60 7.77
CA ALA A 24 -7.64 -14.58 7.32
C ALA A 24 -8.31 -13.87 6.14
N ALA A 25 -9.10 -12.83 6.43
CA ALA A 25 -9.65 -11.94 5.44
C ALA A 25 -8.54 -11.02 4.93
N HIS A 26 -7.66 -11.55 4.09
CA HIS A 26 -6.63 -10.77 3.41
C HIS A 26 -7.22 -10.23 2.11
N HIS A 27 -7.58 -8.94 2.10
CA HIS A 27 -7.81 -8.18 0.86
C HIS A 27 -6.50 -7.65 0.28
N SER A 28 -5.49 -8.50 0.25
CA SER A 28 -4.23 -8.31 -0.46
C SER A 28 -4.40 -8.76 -1.91
N PHE A 29 -3.42 -8.48 -2.77
CA PHE A 29 -3.30 -9.12 -4.09
C PHE A 29 -3.62 -10.61 -4.04
N SER A 30 -3.19 -11.30 -2.98
CA SER A 30 -3.49 -12.70 -2.73
C SER A 30 -4.98 -13.00 -2.47
N ALA A 31 -5.81 -12.02 -2.16
CA ALA A 31 -7.26 -12.20 -2.07
C ALA A 31 -7.95 -12.03 -3.43
N GLN A 32 -7.37 -11.27 -4.33
CA GLN A 32 -7.90 -11.03 -5.67
C GLN A 32 -7.32 -12.01 -6.70
N PHE A 33 -6.04 -12.38 -6.55
CA PHE A 33 -5.31 -13.22 -7.49
C PHE A 33 -4.73 -14.48 -6.83
N GLU A 34 -4.64 -15.56 -7.60
CA GLU A 34 -4.04 -16.84 -7.18
C GLU A 34 -2.52 -16.78 -7.27
N MET A 35 -1.87 -16.18 -6.27
CA MET A 35 -0.42 -15.90 -6.30
C MET A 35 0.48 -17.14 -6.43
N GLY A 36 -0.03 -18.33 -6.14
CA GLY A 36 0.67 -19.60 -6.32
C GLY A 36 0.49 -20.23 -7.70
N THR A 37 -0.37 -19.66 -8.55
CA THR A 37 -0.69 -20.16 -9.88
C THR A 37 -0.23 -19.16 -10.93
N VAL A 38 0.32 -19.67 -12.03
CA VAL A 38 0.72 -18.86 -13.18
C VAL A 38 -0.05 -19.33 -14.39
N THR A 39 -0.62 -18.39 -15.14
CA THR A 39 -1.32 -18.61 -16.40
C THR A 39 -0.62 -17.83 -17.50
N GLU A 40 -0.52 -18.44 -18.68
CA GLU A 40 -0.02 -17.82 -19.90
C GLU A 40 -1.15 -17.71 -20.91
N ILE A 41 -1.24 -16.57 -21.56
CA ILE A 41 -2.16 -16.32 -22.66
C ILE A 41 -1.42 -15.70 -23.83
N GLU A 42 -1.93 -15.91 -25.03
CA GLU A 42 -1.51 -15.21 -26.24
C GLU A 42 -2.73 -14.60 -26.90
N GLY A 43 -2.62 -13.36 -27.36
CA GLY A 43 -3.75 -12.69 -27.98
C GLY A 43 -3.38 -11.33 -28.54
N ARG A 44 -4.40 -10.63 -29.03
CA ARG A 44 -4.31 -9.30 -29.63
C ARG A 44 -4.81 -8.26 -28.63
N VAL A 45 -4.03 -7.22 -28.41
CA VAL A 45 -4.44 -6.06 -27.59
C VAL A 45 -5.63 -5.38 -28.27
N THR A 46 -6.73 -5.22 -27.56
CA THR A 46 -7.93 -4.54 -28.04
C THR A 46 -8.07 -3.15 -27.44
N GLU A 47 -7.67 -2.96 -26.18
CA GLU A 47 -7.69 -1.67 -25.51
C GLU A 47 -6.56 -1.58 -24.46
N VAL A 48 -6.11 -0.35 -24.15
CA VAL A 48 -5.11 -0.07 -23.10
C VAL A 48 -5.56 1.12 -22.28
N HIS A 49 -5.98 0.87 -21.05
CA HIS A 49 -6.32 1.86 -20.04
C HIS A 49 -5.04 2.21 -19.25
N TRP A 50 -4.35 3.24 -19.71
CA TRP A 50 -3.06 3.66 -19.13
C TRP A 50 -3.28 4.77 -18.12
N VAL A 51 -3.86 4.41 -16.96
CA VAL A 51 -4.22 5.31 -15.87
C VAL A 51 -3.88 4.69 -14.52
N ASN A 52 -3.70 5.52 -13.47
CA ASN A 52 -3.61 5.05 -12.10
C ASN A 52 -5.03 4.79 -11.53
N PRO A 53 -5.19 3.91 -10.55
CA PRO A 53 -4.14 3.23 -9.77
C PRO A 53 -3.56 1.98 -10.42
N HIS A 54 -4.23 1.37 -11.39
CA HIS A 54 -3.77 0.16 -12.08
C HIS A 54 -4.01 0.30 -13.58
N ILE A 55 -2.99 -0.08 -14.35
CA ILE A 55 -3.10 -0.19 -15.80
C ILE A 55 -3.90 -1.45 -16.11
N LYS A 56 -4.84 -1.34 -17.08
CA LYS A 56 -5.58 -2.48 -17.61
C LYS A 56 -5.35 -2.61 -19.11
N ILE A 57 -5.20 -3.82 -19.58
CA ILE A 57 -4.99 -4.17 -20.98
C ILE A 57 -6.03 -5.23 -21.34
N ASP A 58 -6.92 -4.91 -22.27
CA ASP A 58 -7.86 -5.86 -22.81
C ASP A 58 -7.23 -6.64 -23.95
N VAL A 59 -7.34 -7.97 -23.91
CA VAL A 59 -6.72 -8.89 -24.86
C VAL A 59 -7.76 -9.86 -25.41
N ALA A 60 -7.94 -9.85 -26.73
CA ALA A 60 -8.66 -10.92 -27.43
C ALA A 60 -7.72 -12.12 -27.55
N GLY A 61 -7.94 -13.12 -26.72
CA GLY A 61 -7.12 -14.32 -26.66
C GLY A 61 -7.22 -15.18 -27.92
N SER A 62 -6.15 -15.88 -28.24
CA SER A 62 -6.12 -16.87 -29.33
C SER A 62 -7.07 -18.05 -29.09
N ASP A 63 -7.52 -18.24 -27.85
CA ASP A 63 -8.53 -19.20 -27.41
C ASP A 63 -9.98 -18.72 -27.71
N GLY A 64 -10.14 -17.54 -28.32
CA GLY A 64 -11.43 -16.91 -28.61
C GLY A 64 -12.10 -16.26 -27.41
N GLN A 65 -11.42 -16.11 -26.27
CA GLN A 65 -11.91 -15.48 -25.06
C GLN A 65 -11.36 -14.07 -24.88
N SER A 66 -12.10 -13.21 -24.19
CA SER A 66 -11.59 -11.90 -23.76
C SER A 66 -10.91 -12.04 -22.40
N TRP A 67 -9.76 -11.40 -22.27
CA TRP A 67 -8.96 -11.34 -21.06
C TRP A 67 -8.74 -9.89 -20.63
N GLU A 68 -8.83 -9.63 -19.33
CA GLU A 68 -8.37 -8.38 -18.72
C GLU A 68 -7.02 -8.65 -18.05
N VAL A 69 -6.00 -7.92 -18.44
CA VAL A 69 -4.63 -8.00 -17.88
C VAL A 69 -4.39 -6.75 -17.06
N GLU A 70 -4.22 -6.92 -15.77
CA GLU A 70 -3.99 -5.85 -14.81
C GLU A 70 -2.51 -5.76 -14.46
N ALA A 71 -1.98 -4.54 -14.44
CA ALA A 71 -0.59 -4.24 -14.07
C ALA A 71 -0.54 -3.20 -12.95
N GLY A 72 0.67 -2.97 -12.44
CA GLY A 72 0.92 -1.91 -11.47
C GLY A 72 0.61 -0.51 -12.01
N PRO A 73 0.70 0.51 -11.14
CA PRO A 73 0.44 1.90 -11.49
C PRO A 73 1.34 2.44 -12.61
N VAL A 74 0.82 3.41 -13.36
CA VAL A 74 1.56 4.12 -14.42
C VAL A 74 2.91 4.62 -13.93
N ASN A 75 2.93 5.25 -12.74
CA ASN A 75 4.14 5.83 -12.17
C ASN A 75 5.22 4.79 -11.90
N LEU A 76 4.83 3.57 -11.51
CA LEU A 76 5.75 2.46 -11.31
C LEU A 76 6.31 1.95 -12.65
N LEU A 77 5.42 1.62 -13.60
CA LEU A 77 5.83 1.06 -14.88
C LEU A 77 6.71 2.04 -15.67
N SER A 78 6.36 3.33 -15.68
CA SER A 78 7.18 4.35 -16.34
C SER A 78 8.56 4.52 -15.72
N ARG A 79 8.70 4.35 -14.39
CA ARG A 79 10.02 4.31 -13.74
C ARG A 79 10.83 3.07 -14.09
N MET A 80 10.15 1.99 -14.41
CA MET A 80 10.75 0.76 -14.91
C MET A 80 11.06 0.84 -16.43
N GLY A 81 10.77 1.97 -17.08
CA GLY A 81 10.99 2.16 -18.52
C GLY A 81 9.91 1.54 -19.42
N ILE A 82 8.79 1.11 -18.84
CA ILE A 82 7.64 0.59 -19.60
C ILE A 82 6.70 1.73 -19.90
N GLU A 83 6.44 1.96 -21.19
CA GLU A 83 5.64 3.07 -21.68
C GLU A 83 4.39 2.58 -22.44
N LYS A 84 3.30 3.35 -22.42
CA LYS A 84 2.06 3.03 -23.14
C LYS A 84 2.29 2.67 -24.60
N SER A 85 3.22 3.35 -25.27
CA SER A 85 3.56 3.15 -26.68
C SER A 85 4.05 1.74 -27.00
N MET A 86 4.53 0.99 -26.00
CA MET A 86 4.98 -0.41 -26.17
C MET A 86 3.81 -1.38 -26.27
N LEU A 87 2.61 -0.97 -25.86
CA LEU A 87 1.39 -1.79 -25.81
C LEU A 87 0.39 -1.31 -26.87
N ALA A 88 0.77 -1.36 -28.14
CA ALA A 88 -0.07 -0.86 -29.23
C ALA A 88 -1.34 -1.70 -29.41
N VAL A 89 -2.50 -1.05 -29.53
CA VAL A 89 -3.76 -1.71 -29.92
C VAL A 89 -3.58 -2.40 -31.26
N GLY A 90 -4.04 -3.65 -31.35
CA GLY A 90 -3.87 -4.51 -32.52
C GLY A 90 -2.58 -5.35 -32.53
N ALA A 91 -1.62 -5.08 -31.63
CA ALA A 91 -0.42 -5.90 -31.50
C ALA A 91 -0.74 -7.27 -30.87
N THR A 92 -0.02 -8.30 -31.31
CA THR A 92 -0.06 -9.62 -30.66
C THR A 92 0.96 -9.63 -29.53
N ILE A 93 0.53 -10.10 -28.37
CA ILE A 93 1.38 -10.24 -27.16
C ILE A 93 1.19 -11.60 -26.52
N LYS A 94 2.21 -12.05 -25.78
CA LYS A 94 2.04 -13.14 -24.81
C LYS A 94 2.11 -12.53 -23.42
N VAL A 95 1.23 -12.98 -22.54
CA VAL A 95 1.15 -12.48 -21.17
C VAL A 95 1.28 -13.64 -20.20
N ARG A 96 2.07 -13.42 -19.16
CA ARG A 96 2.25 -14.35 -18.04
C ARG A 96 1.88 -13.63 -16.75
N GLY A 97 1.07 -14.29 -15.91
CA GLY A 97 0.60 -13.67 -14.68
C GLY A 97 -0.22 -14.58 -13.79
N ASN A 98 -0.72 -14.05 -12.71
CA ASN A 98 -1.52 -14.77 -11.73
C ASN A 98 -3.02 -14.58 -12.05
N PRO A 99 -3.80 -15.66 -12.20
CA PRO A 99 -5.22 -15.55 -12.53
C PRO A 99 -6.06 -15.04 -11.37
N GLY A 100 -7.12 -14.33 -11.70
CA GLY A 100 -8.07 -13.80 -10.71
C GLY A 100 -8.88 -14.91 -10.03
N ARG A 101 -9.09 -14.79 -8.72
CA ARG A 101 -9.87 -15.76 -7.92
C ARG A 101 -11.36 -15.73 -8.23
N ARG A 102 -11.92 -14.56 -8.50
CA ARG A 102 -13.34 -14.36 -8.79
C ARG A 102 -13.64 -14.45 -10.28
N ASN A 103 -12.70 -13.99 -11.10
CA ASN A 103 -12.78 -14.04 -12.55
C ASN A 103 -11.45 -14.61 -13.10
N ALA A 104 -11.51 -15.86 -13.54
CA ALA A 104 -10.34 -16.54 -14.11
C ALA A 104 -9.86 -15.94 -15.46
N ARG A 105 -10.61 -14.98 -16.01
CA ARG A 105 -10.24 -14.21 -17.22
C ARG A 105 -9.57 -12.87 -16.89
N THR A 106 -9.23 -12.62 -15.64
CA THR A 106 -8.33 -11.54 -15.24
C THR A 106 -6.97 -12.10 -14.90
N LEU A 107 -5.90 -11.36 -15.20
CA LEU A 107 -4.52 -11.72 -14.87
C LEU A 107 -3.83 -10.53 -14.19
N TRP A 108 -3.22 -10.75 -13.03
CA TRP A 108 -2.19 -9.85 -12.53
C TRP A 108 -0.87 -10.17 -13.22
N VAL A 109 -0.42 -9.28 -14.10
CA VAL A 109 0.72 -9.55 -14.99
C VAL A 109 2.07 -9.51 -14.28
N SER A 110 2.94 -10.43 -14.64
CA SER A 110 4.38 -10.37 -14.33
C SER A 110 5.22 -10.05 -15.56
N ASN A 111 4.91 -10.68 -16.69
CA ASN A 111 5.69 -10.56 -17.92
C ASN A 111 4.79 -10.40 -19.16
N ILE A 112 5.21 -9.57 -20.10
CA ILE A 112 4.55 -9.41 -21.40
C ILE A 112 5.63 -9.55 -22.48
N LEU A 113 5.46 -10.49 -23.41
CA LEU A 113 6.32 -10.62 -24.59
C LEU A 113 5.68 -9.90 -25.77
N LEU A 114 6.39 -8.95 -26.34
CA LEU A 114 5.98 -8.19 -27.51
C LEU A 114 6.35 -8.96 -28.81
N ALA A 115 5.73 -8.59 -29.91
CA ALA A 115 5.95 -9.20 -31.22
C ALA A 115 7.40 -9.10 -31.74
N ASP A 116 8.17 -8.11 -31.28
CA ASP A 116 9.59 -7.93 -31.61
C ASP A 116 10.55 -8.72 -30.69
N ASN A 117 10.02 -9.65 -29.88
CA ASN A 117 10.71 -10.42 -28.85
C ASN A 117 11.27 -9.57 -27.68
N THR A 118 10.82 -8.35 -27.49
CA THR A 118 11.08 -7.60 -26.27
C THR A 118 10.16 -8.10 -25.16
N GLU A 119 10.72 -8.48 -24.01
CA GLU A 119 9.96 -8.90 -22.84
C GLU A 119 9.87 -7.75 -21.84
N LEU A 120 8.63 -7.36 -21.48
CA LEU A 120 8.37 -6.38 -20.44
C LEU A 120 8.24 -7.11 -19.09
N LEU A 121 9.09 -6.74 -18.14
CA LEU A 121 9.03 -7.21 -16.75
C LEU A 121 8.09 -6.28 -15.99
N ALA A 122 6.79 -6.55 -16.05
CA ALA A 122 5.74 -5.61 -15.62
C ALA A 122 5.44 -5.63 -14.10
N ALA A 123 6.16 -6.44 -13.33
CA ALA A 123 6.05 -6.47 -11.88
C ALA A 123 7.44 -6.35 -11.23
N PRO A 124 7.56 -5.68 -10.06
CA PRO A 124 8.80 -5.65 -9.30
C PRO A 124 9.31 -7.05 -8.98
N GLY A 125 10.57 -7.33 -9.33
CA GLY A 125 11.18 -8.64 -9.11
C GLY A 125 10.84 -9.71 -10.15
N ALA A 126 10.05 -9.39 -11.19
CA ALA A 126 9.85 -10.28 -12.32
C ALA A 126 11.21 -10.64 -12.97
N GLN A 127 11.38 -11.91 -13.32
CA GLN A 127 12.58 -12.39 -13.99
C GLN A 127 12.26 -12.66 -15.46
N PRO A 128 13.23 -12.52 -16.38
CA PRO A 128 13.07 -12.91 -17.78
C PRO A 128 12.59 -14.36 -17.89
N TYR A 129 11.60 -14.59 -18.73
CA TYR A 129 11.02 -15.92 -18.94
C TYR A 129 11.14 -16.39 -20.40
N TRP A 130 10.86 -15.51 -21.37
CA TRP A 130 10.89 -15.87 -22.79
C TRP A 130 12.15 -15.43 -23.53
N GLY A 131 12.80 -14.36 -23.10
CA GLY A 131 13.86 -13.75 -23.89
C GLY A 131 14.94 -13.06 -23.09
N SER A 132 15.96 -12.59 -23.82
CA SER A 132 17.09 -11.85 -23.28
C SER A 132 16.99 -10.32 -23.48
N LYS A 133 16.11 -9.87 -24.38
CA LYS A 133 15.84 -8.44 -24.59
C LYS A 133 14.73 -8.02 -23.67
N THR A 134 15.06 -7.41 -22.54
CA THR A 134 14.10 -7.05 -21.49
C THR A 134 14.00 -5.54 -21.27
N VAL A 135 12.82 -5.11 -20.87
CA VAL A 135 12.51 -3.77 -20.32
C VAL A 135 11.75 -3.98 -19.01
N GLY A 136 11.97 -3.16 -18.01
CA GLY A 136 11.27 -3.27 -16.74
C GLY A 136 12.19 -3.50 -15.55
N ASP A 137 13.32 -2.80 -15.47
CA ASP A 137 14.19 -2.87 -14.30
C ASP A 137 13.67 -2.02 -13.14
N ALA A 138 13.09 -2.69 -12.15
CA ALA A 138 12.66 -2.02 -10.92
C ALA A 138 13.81 -1.72 -9.95
N SER A 139 14.99 -2.30 -10.17
CA SER A 139 16.13 -2.17 -9.24
C SER A 139 16.61 -0.73 -9.11
N ALA A 140 16.63 0.01 -10.22
CA ALA A 140 17.01 1.42 -10.23
C ALA A 140 16.12 2.30 -9.34
N PHE A 141 14.84 1.93 -9.18
CA PHE A 141 13.90 2.66 -8.32
C PHE A 141 13.90 2.19 -6.86
N PHE A 142 14.09 0.91 -6.65
CA PHE A 142 13.92 0.27 -5.35
C PHE A 142 15.22 -0.12 -4.64
N ALA A 143 16.35 -0.20 -5.34
CA ALA A 143 17.62 -0.54 -4.72
C ALA A 143 18.22 0.64 -3.95
N ALA A 144 18.94 0.35 -2.88
CA ALA A 144 19.66 1.38 -2.13
C ALA A 144 20.76 2.05 -2.97
N GLY A 145 21.42 1.32 -3.86
CA GLY A 145 22.55 1.85 -4.65
C GLY A 145 23.67 2.42 -3.79
N ASP A 146 24.62 3.09 -4.42
CA ASP A 146 25.66 3.90 -3.75
C ASP A 146 25.07 5.30 -3.44
N LEU A 147 24.39 5.42 -2.31
CA LEU A 147 23.81 6.68 -1.87
C LEU A 147 24.89 7.65 -1.47
N LYS A 148 24.86 8.86 -2.02
CA LYS A 148 25.76 9.96 -1.66
C LYS A 148 24.98 11.27 -1.62
N LEU A 149 25.31 12.13 -0.64
CA LEU A 149 24.88 13.52 -0.74
C LEU A 149 25.66 14.19 -1.88
N PRO A 150 25.02 15.09 -2.65
CA PRO A 150 25.72 15.90 -3.63
C PRO A 150 26.83 16.70 -2.93
N GLN A 151 27.89 17.04 -3.67
CA GLN A 151 28.99 17.83 -3.13
C GLN A 151 28.44 19.17 -2.61
N GLY A 152 28.65 19.47 -1.32
CA GLY A 152 28.05 20.62 -0.65
C GLY A 152 26.59 20.45 -0.26
N GLY A 153 26.02 19.24 -0.41
CA GLY A 153 24.64 18.92 -0.01
C GLY A 153 24.46 18.99 1.50
N GLU A 154 23.47 19.75 1.93
CA GLU A 154 23.14 19.89 3.34
C GLU A 154 22.36 18.68 3.85
N ARG A 155 22.68 18.22 5.06
CA ARG A 155 21.91 17.23 5.79
C ARG A 155 20.59 17.85 6.23
N SER A 156 19.46 17.38 5.68
CA SER A 156 18.14 17.99 5.92
C SER A 156 17.01 16.96 5.86
N LEU A 157 15.98 17.14 6.70
CA LEU A 157 14.71 16.46 6.60
C LEU A 157 13.88 16.97 5.39
N PHE A 158 14.14 18.22 4.97
CA PHE A 158 13.31 18.94 3.99
C PHE A 158 13.78 18.67 2.56
N ARG A 159 13.34 17.55 2.00
CA ARG A 159 13.64 17.11 0.64
C ARG A 159 12.66 16.03 0.18
N ILE A 160 12.88 15.53 -1.01
CA ILE A 160 12.19 14.34 -1.52
C ILE A 160 12.91 13.10 -0.98
N TRP A 161 12.12 12.18 -0.46
CA TRP A 161 12.52 10.89 0.08
C TRP A 161 11.94 9.78 -0.76
N SER A 162 12.77 8.87 -1.27
CA SER A 162 12.34 7.72 -2.05
C SER A 162 12.12 6.51 -1.16
N PRO A 163 11.14 5.65 -1.43
CA PRO A 163 10.93 4.45 -0.65
C PRO A 163 12.10 3.48 -0.84
N LEU A 164 12.49 2.78 0.23
CA LEU A 164 13.37 1.64 0.17
C LEU A 164 12.52 0.37 0.28
N ILE A 165 12.32 -0.34 -0.82
CA ILE A 165 11.38 -1.48 -0.86
C ILE A 165 11.75 -2.59 0.12
N SER A 166 13.04 -2.86 0.31
CA SER A 166 13.50 -3.86 1.29
C SER A 166 13.18 -3.47 2.74
N ALA A 167 12.97 -2.17 3.00
CA ALA A 167 12.62 -1.61 4.30
C ALA A 167 11.40 -0.68 4.22
N PHE A 168 10.49 -0.95 3.29
CA PHE A 168 9.24 -0.19 3.16
C PHE A 168 8.40 -0.35 4.44
N PRO A 169 7.73 0.73 4.91
CA PRO A 169 6.91 0.66 6.12
C PRO A 169 5.84 -0.41 6.03
N ARG A 170 5.93 -1.40 6.92
CA ARG A 170 5.01 -2.54 6.98
C ARG A 170 4.47 -2.69 8.38
N PRO A 171 3.24 -3.23 8.55
CA PRO A 171 2.69 -3.57 9.84
C PRO A 171 3.62 -4.50 10.63
N ARG A 172 3.80 -4.22 11.90
CA ARG A 172 4.50 -5.10 12.85
C ARG A 172 3.49 -6.05 13.47
N GLY A 173 3.36 -7.22 12.87
CA GLY A 173 2.41 -8.24 13.33
C GLY A 173 0.95 -7.94 12.96
N THR A 174 0.06 -8.75 13.48
CA THR A 174 -1.39 -8.63 13.34
C THR A 174 -1.95 -7.75 14.45
N PRO A 175 -2.90 -6.83 14.18
CA PRO A 175 -3.49 -6.01 15.22
C PRO A 175 -4.27 -6.85 16.23
N VAL A 176 -4.16 -6.52 17.51
CA VAL A 176 -4.99 -7.08 18.56
C VAL A 176 -6.28 -6.26 18.65
N LEU A 177 -7.40 -6.88 18.26
CA LEU A 177 -8.68 -6.21 18.16
C LEU A 177 -9.47 -6.27 19.47
N THR A 178 -10.20 -5.22 19.78
CA THR A 178 -11.27 -5.26 20.79
C THR A 178 -12.42 -6.15 20.33
N ALA A 179 -13.39 -6.43 21.19
CA ALA A 179 -14.61 -7.14 20.80
C ALA A 179 -15.39 -6.37 19.70
N GLU A 180 -15.39 -5.04 19.71
CA GLU A 180 -15.99 -4.24 18.63
C GLU A 180 -15.17 -4.33 17.35
N GLY A 181 -13.84 -4.23 17.44
CA GLY A 181 -12.94 -4.41 16.30
C GLY A 181 -13.14 -5.75 15.61
N GLN A 182 -13.30 -6.82 16.38
CA GLN A 182 -13.59 -8.17 15.83
C GLN A 182 -14.95 -8.21 15.11
N ARG A 183 -15.98 -7.60 15.71
CA ARG A 183 -17.31 -7.50 15.05
C ARG A 183 -17.25 -6.67 13.76
N ALA A 184 -16.54 -5.56 13.79
CA ALA A 184 -16.35 -4.70 12.62
C ALA A 184 -15.58 -5.46 11.51
N GLN A 185 -14.50 -6.16 11.87
CA GLN A 185 -13.75 -6.99 10.93
C GLN A 185 -14.59 -8.10 10.29
N ALA A 186 -15.44 -8.76 11.07
CA ALA A 186 -16.33 -9.81 10.55
C ALA A 186 -17.40 -9.26 9.58
N ARG A 187 -17.78 -7.99 9.72
CA ARG A 187 -18.70 -7.30 8.81
C ARG A 187 -18.01 -6.64 7.62
N TYR A 188 -16.69 -6.58 7.64
CA TYR A 188 -15.91 -5.97 6.58
C TYR A 188 -15.91 -6.88 5.35
N GLU A 189 -16.79 -6.60 4.42
CA GLU A 189 -16.96 -7.35 3.14
C GLU A 189 -15.90 -6.97 2.09
N GLY A 190 -14.72 -6.58 2.52
CA GLY A 190 -13.69 -6.08 1.61
C GLY A 190 -14.13 -4.78 0.98
N GLY A 191 -13.80 -3.66 1.61
CA GLY A 191 -14.33 -2.37 1.20
C GLY A 191 -14.18 -2.13 -0.29
N LYS A 192 -15.15 -1.47 -0.88
CA LYS A 192 -14.94 -0.74 -2.12
C LYS A 192 -13.65 0.00 -1.97
N GLN A 193 -12.66 -0.33 -2.78
CA GLN A 193 -11.35 0.27 -2.66
C GLN A 193 -11.54 1.77 -2.87
N ALA A 194 -11.38 2.58 -1.84
CA ALA A 194 -11.27 4.04 -1.97
C ALA A 194 -10.19 4.41 -2.98
N VAL A 195 -9.21 3.53 -3.12
CA VAL A 195 -8.17 3.48 -4.14
C VAL A 195 -8.71 3.45 -5.57
N ALA A 196 -9.81 2.73 -5.84
CA ALA A 196 -10.38 2.65 -7.19
C ALA A 196 -11.06 3.95 -7.63
N ASP A 197 -11.51 4.76 -6.67
CA ASP A 197 -12.21 6.02 -6.95
C ASP A 197 -11.27 7.24 -7.02
N CYS A 198 -9.94 7.03 -7.02
CA CYS A 198 -8.94 8.09 -7.06
C CYS A 198 -8.98 9.06 -5.87
N GLU A 199 -9.62 8.69 -4.80
CA GLU A 199 -9.63 9.49 -3.58
C GLU A 199 -8.33 9.34 -2.80
N VAL A 200 -7.85 10.45 -2.23
CA VAL A 200 -6.71 10.40 -1.30
C VAL A 200 -7.10 9.57 -0.08
N PRO A 201 -6.40 8.47 0.21
CA PRO A 201 -6.69 7.69 1.40
C PRO A 201 -6.55 8.54 2.68
N GLY A 202 -7.30 8.19 3.71
CA GLY A 202 -7.14 8.81 5.03
C GLY A 202 -5.93 8.28 5.81
N MET A 203 -5.60 8.95 6.93
CA MET A 203 -4.55 8.47 7.83
C MET A 203 -4.99 7.20 8.57
N PRO A 204 -4.09 6.25 8.84
CA PRO A 204 -2.66 6.19 8.50
C PRO A 204 -2.36 5.72 7.07
N TYR A 205 -3.36 5.23 6.34
CA TYR A 205 -3.20 4.57 5.04
C TYR A 205 -2.53 5.47 4.00
N ALA A 206 -2.80 6.78 4.02
CA ALA A 206 -2.17 7.76 3.13
C ALA A 206 -0.64 7.70 3.11
N MET A 207 -0.02 7.28 4.23
CA MET A 207 1.44 7.19 4.38
C MET A 207 2.01 5.80 4.09
N MET A 208 1.18 4.85 3.64
CA MET A 208 1.60 3.47 3.39
C MET A 208 1.84 3.19 1.90
N SER A 209 2.06 4.22 1.11
CA SER A 209 2.27 4.07 -0.33
C SER A 209 3.75 3.93 -0.68
N PRO A 210 4.15 2.98 -1.57
CA PRO A 210 5.55 2.74 -1.95
C PRO A 210 6.06 3.77 -2.98
N TYR A 211 5.72 5.03 -2.79
CA TYR A 211 6.11 6.13 -3.67
C TYR A 211 6.87 7.21 -2.92
N PRO A 212 7.61 8.07 -3.65
CA PRO A 212 8.32 9.18 -3.02
C PRO A 212 7.38 10.11 -2.25
N ILE A 213 7.91 10.64 -1.16
CA ILE A 213 7.30 11.72 -0.39
C ILE A 213 8.25 12.93 -0.36
N GLU A 214 7.70 14.13 -0.27
CA GLU A 214 8.43 15.35 -0.01
C GLU A 214 8.04 15.89 1.36
N ILE A 215 9.02 16.29 2.15
CA ILE A 215 8.80 17.09 3.36
C ILE A 215 9.36 18.47 3.07
N ALA A 216 8.51 19.49 3.10
CA ALA A 216 8.90 20.88 2.85
C ALA A 216 8.45 21.77 4.01
N ARG A 217 9.31 22.72 4.42
CA ARG A 217 8.98 23.70 5.45
C ARG A 217 8.41 24.97 4.83
N GLN A 218 7.30 25.46 5.38
CA GLN A 218 6.65 26.71 4.96
C GLN A 218 6.30 27.54 6.21
N GLY A 219 7.26 28.32 6.67
CA GLY A 219 7.12 29.07 7.92
C GLY A 219 6.95 28.16 9.14
N GLU A 220 5.83 28.27 9.81
CA GLU A 220 5.47 27.46 10.99
C GLU A 220 4.66 26.21 10.63
N GLN A 221 4.64 25.84 9.37
CA GLN A 221 3.99 24.63 8.89
C GLN A 221 4.98 23.78 8.11
N LEU A 222 4.72 22.48 8.09
CA LEU A 222 5.32 21.58 7.14
C LEU A 222 4.23 21.15 6.15
N ARG A 223 4.64 20.99 4.91
CA ARG A 223 3.85 20.32 3.89
C ARG A 223 4.50 18.98 3.60
N ILE A 224 3.74 17.90 3.77
CA ILE A 224 4.11 16.56 3.32
C ILE A 224 3.31 16.30 2.05
N ARG A 225 4.03 16.09 0.94
CA ARG A 225 3.42 15.67 -0.33
C ARG A 225 3.82 14.23 -0.61
N GLY A 226 2.90 13.43 -1.08
CA GLY A 226 3.18 12.09 -1.59
C GLY A 226 2.86 12.02 -3.06
N GLU A 227 3.62 11.23 -3.81
CA GLU A 227 3.34 11.02 -5.22
C GLU A 227 2.02 10.28 -5.43
N ALA A 228 1.75 9.24 -4.64
CA ALA A 228 0.50 8.51 -4.73
C ALA A 228 -0.68 9.42 -4.39
N TYR A 229 -1.70 9.40 -5.26
CA TYR A 229 -2.93 10.19 -5.14
C TYR A 229 -2.71 11.72 -5.07
N ASP A 230 -1.54 12.24 -5.49
CA ASP A 230 -1.15 13.65 -5.32
C ASP A 230 -1.36 14.13 -3.87
N LEU A 231 -1.08 13.25 -2.91
CA LEU A 231 -1.27 13.52 -1.48
C LEU A 231 -0.66 14.87 -1.10
N THR A 232 -1.44 15.68 -0.42
CA THR A 232 -0.95 16.90 0.22
C THR A 232 -1.51 16.99 1.64
N ARG A 233 -0.61 17.04 2.63
CA ARG A 233 -0.91 17.10 4.04
C ARG A 233 -0.18 18.27 4.68
N VAL A 234 -0.88 19.05 5.49
CA VAL A 234 -0.31 20.15 6.27
C VAL A 234 -0.12 19.70 7.72
N VAL A 235 1.06 19.97 8.27
CA VAL A 235 1.41 19.72 9.67
C VAL A 235 1.73 21.06 10.30
N HIS A 236 0.98 21.44 11.33
CA HIS A 236 1.25 22.63 12.10
C HIS A 236 2.38 22.34 13.09
N LEU A 237 3.40 23.19 13.14
CA LEU A 237 4.45 23.05 14.15
C LEU A 237 3.99 23.62 15.48
N GLU A 238 4.30 22.93 16.57
CA GLU A 238 4.08 23.46 17.90
C GLU A 238 4.87 24.77 18.06
N ALA A 239 4.16 25.80 18.51
CA ALA A 239 4.84 27.04 18.89
C ALA A 239 5.75 26.80 20.10
N PRO A 240 6.88 27.51 20.22
CA PRO A 240 7.66 27.51 21.44
C PRO A 240 6.72 27.77 22.65
N ALA A 241 6.98 27.11 23.77
CA ALA A 241 6.09 26.89 24.93
C ALA A 241 5.35 28.11 25.55
N ALA A 242 5.38 29.28 24.92
CA ALA A 242 4.75 30.51 25.39
C ALA A 242 3.42 30.89 24.72
N THR A 243 2.98 30.14 23.70
CA THR A 243 1.74 30.47 22.97
C THR A 243 0.70 29.39 23.22
N PRO A 244 -0.48 29.73 23.75
CA PRO A 244 -1.57 28.78 23.90
C PRO A 244 -1.96 28.20 22.54
N ALA A 245 -2.07 26.88 22.43
CA ALA A 245 -2.59 26.22 21.22
C ALA A 245 -3.99 26.75 20.88
N PRO A 246 -4.35 26.89 19.60
CA PRO A 246 -5.67 27.34 19.21
C PRO A 246 -6.73 26.38 19.76
N ALA A 247 -7.74 26.94 20.43
CA ALA A 247 -8.77 26.23 21.19
C ALA A 247 -9.83 25.52 20.34
N ALA A 248 -9.73 25.56 19.02
CA ALA A 248 -10.69 24.91 18.12
C ALA A 248 -10.18 23.54 17.67
N THR A 249 -10.88 22.49 18.05
CA THR A 249 -10.68 21.17 17.42
C THR A 249 -11.15 21.28 15.96
N PRO A 250 -10.27 21.06 14.98
CA PRO A 250 -10.67 21.08 13.58
C PRO A 250 -11.78 20.05 13.31
N ALA A 251 -12.62 20.32 12.31
CA ALA A 251 -13.61 19.34 11.86
C ALA A 251 -12.90 18.03 11.44
N PRO A 252 -13.51 16.87 11.72
CA PRO A 252 -12.98 15.59 11.26
C PRO A 252 -12.77 15.58 9.73
N ALA A 253 -11.68 15.00 9.29
CA ALA A 253 -11.32 14.88 7.87
C ALA A 253 -10.53 13.57 7.65
N PRO A 254 -10.47 13.03 6.41
CA PRO A 254 -9.73 11.79 6.13
C PRO A 254 -8.28 11.82 6.59
N LEU A 255 -7.57 12.94 6.38
CA LEU A 255 -6.18 13.11 6.82
C LEU A 255 -6.04 13.58 8.28
N GLY A 256 -7.16 13.92 8.94
CA GLY A 256 -7.16 14.47 10.30
C GLY A 256 -6.49 15.83 10.41
N SER A 257 -6.18 16.21 11.65
CA SER A 257 -5.40 17.40 12.00
C SER A 257 -4.07 16.99 12.62
N SER A 258 -2.98 17.53 12.10
CA SER A 258 -1.62 17.12 12.43
C SER A 258 -0.84 18.24 13.12
N LEU A 259 -0.25 17.92 14.28
CA LEU A 259 0.63 18.78 15.05
C LEU A 259 2.02 18.17 15.11
N GLY A 260 3.05 18.94 14.76
CA GLY A 260 4.42 18.47 14.65
C GLY A 260 5.37 19.09 15.64
N ARG A 261 6.26 18.29 16.21
CA ARG A 261 7.44 18.73 16.96
C ARG A 261 8.69 18.41 16.15
N LEU A 262 9.46 19.45 15.87
CA LEU A 262 10.66 19.36 15.05
C LEU A 262 11.90 19.58 15.92
N SER A 263 12.85 18.66 15.84
CA SER A 263 14.24 18.81 16.32
C SER A 263 15.24 18.81 15.16
N ALA A 264 16.53 18.80 15.45
CA ALA A 264 17.55 18.80 14.40
C ALA A 264 17.46 17.57 13.49
N ASP A 265 17.12 16.40 14.04
CA ASP A 265 17.20 15.12 13.37
C ASP A 265 15.88 14.33 13.38
N GLU A 266 14.87 14.85 14.05
CA GLU A 266 13.61 14.13 14.22
C GLU A 266 12.42 15.06 14.07
N LEU A 267 11.44 14.56 13.37
CA LEU A 267 10.10 15.15 13.27
C LEU A 267 9.11 14.13 13.87
N VAL A 268 8.40 14.54 14.92
CA VAL A 268 7.30 13.76 15.52
C VAL A 268 6.00 14.46 15.16
N ILE A 269 5.04 13.70 14.62
CA ILE A 269 3.72 14.23 14.23
C ILE A 269 2.63 13.47 14.98
N GLU A 270 1.74 14.19 15.65
CA GLU A 270 0.53 13.64 16.24
C GLU A 270 -0.68 14.06 15.39
N THR A 271 -1.48 13.07 14.97
CA THR A 271 -2.69 13.30 14.16
C THR A 271 -3.91 12.75 14.87
N SER A 272 -4.97 13.56 14.89
CA SER A 272 -6.27 13.21 15.47
C SER A 272 -7.41 13.80 14.64
N GLY A 273 -8.67 13.49 14.97
CA GLY A 273 -9.82 13.93 14.19
C GLY A 273 -9.84 13.25 12.80
N ILE A 274 -9.37 12.02 12.72
CA ILE A 274 -9.35 11.25 11.48
C ILE A 274 -10.77 10.73 11.23
N ASP A 275 -11.32 11.06 10.07
CA ASP A 275 -12.60 10.55 9.58
C ASP A 275 -12.32 9.68 8.34
N TYR A 276 -11.88 8.46 8.60
CA TYR A 276 -11.62 7.46 7.58
C TYR A 276 -11.90 6.06 8.12
N HIS A 277 -12.44 5.19 7.29
CA HIS A 277 -13.09 3.96 7.74
C HIS A 277 -12.16 2.75 7.91
N THR A 278 -10.89 2.85 7.51
CA THR A 278 -9.94 1.71 7.56
C THR A 278 -8.51 2.18 7.79
N TYR A 279 -7.67 1.30 8.37
CA TYR A 279 -6.24 1.56 8.52
C TYR A 279 -5.42 1.27 7.26
N GLY A 280 -6.00 0.67 6.25
CA GLY A 280 -5.35 0.28 4.99
C GLY A 280 -6.10 -0.85 4.30
N ASP A 281 -5.59 -1.33 3.15
CA ASP A 281 -6.22 -2.40 2.36
C ASP A 281 -6.46 -3.70 3.14
N LEU A 282 -5.63 -3.95 4.13
CA LEU A 282 -5.65 -5.16 4.96
C LEU A 282 -6.33 -4.92 6.30
N GLY A 283 -6.78 -3.69 6.51
CA GLY A 283 -7.10 -3.23 7.85
C GLY A 283 -8.40 -3.73 8.39
N PRO A 284 -8.51 -3.79 9.73
CA PRO A 284 -9.80 -3.67 10.37
C PRO A 284 -10.37 -2.26 10.15
N ALA A 285 -11.66 -2.12 10.46
CA ALA A 285 -12.31 -0.82 10.48
C ALA A 285 -11.62 0.11 11.48
N GLN A 286 -11.54 1.38 11.13
CA GLN A 286 -11.02 2.46 11.96
C GLN A 286 -12.17 3.26 12.56
N SER A 287 -12.03 3.69 13.81
CA SER A 287 -12.99 4.60 14.44
C SER A 287 -12.52 6.06 14.38
N ASN A 288 -13.45 6.99 14.62
CA ASN A 288 -13.12 8.42 14.72
C ASN A 288 -12.37 8.80 16.01
N GLN A 289 -12.12 7.85 16.90
CA GLN A 289 -11.27 8.02 18.09
C GLN A 289 -9.81 7.62 17.83
N SER A 290 -9.51 7.22 16.61
CA SER A 290 -8.17 6.87 16.18
C SER A 290 -7.22 8.07 16.33
N ARG A 291 -6.02 7.79 16.80
CA ARG A 291 -4.89 8.71 16.89
C ARG A 291 -3.66 8.07 16.25
N VAL A 292 -2.90 8.87 15.56
CA VAL A 292 -1.70 8.44 14.87
C VAL A 292 -0.51 9.25 15.36
N VAL A 293 0.58 8.57 15.72
CA VAL A 293 1.86 9.19 16.03
C VAL A 293 2.88 8.71 15.02
N GLU A 294 3.58 9.64 14.39
CA GLU A 294 4.61 9.36 13.39
C GLU A 294 5.95 9.91 13.86
N HIS A 295 7.00 9.14 13.64
CA HIS A 295 8.38 9.52 13.88
C HIS A 295 9.16 9.42 12.57
N PHE A 296 9.76 10.53 12.17
CA PHE A 296 10.70 10.60 11.06
C PHE A 296 12.07 10.94 11.63
N LYS A 297 13.03 10.03 11.55
CA LYS A 297 14.36 10.17 12.11
C LYS A 297 15.42 10.13 11.04
N LEU A 298 16.16 11.24 10.91
CA LEU A 298 17.21 11.39 9.93
C LEU A 298 18.50 10.69 10.41
N SER A 299 19.09 9.85 9.55
CA SER A 299 20.39 9.23 9.82
C SER A 299 21.52 10.25 9.94
N ALA A 300 22.60 9.84 10.61
CA ALA A 300 23.77 10.73 10.83
C ALA A 300 24.41 11.22 9.53
N ASP A 301 24.39 10.42 8.48
CA ASP A 301 24.88 10.76 7.14
C ASP A 301 23.86 11.53 6.28
N GLY A 302 22.63 11.67 6.74
CA GLY A 302 21.55 12.36 6.03
C GLY A 302 21.00 11.62 4.80
N LEU A 303 21.35 10.35 4.63
CA LEU A 303 20.99 9.56 3.45
C LEU A 303 19.75 8.66 3.67
N LYS A 304 19.39 8.44 4.91
CA LYS A 304 18.24 7.60 5.30
C LYS A 304 17.32 8.36 6.24
N LEU A 305 16.03 8.17 6.05
CA LEU A 305 14.96 8.65 6.92
C LEU A 305 14.21 7.44 7.45
N ASP A 306 14.45 7.08 8.71
CA ASP A 306 13.68 6.04 9.38
C ASP A 306 12.29 6.59 9.70
N TYR A 307 11.28 5.79 9.45
CA TYR A 307 9.89 6.13 9.61
C TYR A 307 9.19 5.08 10.47
N GLU A 308 8.54 5.55 11.53
CA GLU A 308 7.67 4.74 12.35
C GLU A 308 6.33 5.43 12.52
N ILE A 309 5.26 4.66 12.44
CA ILE A 309 3.89 5.12 12.66
C ILE A 309 3.23 4.20 13.68
N THR A 310 2.59 4.76 14.69
CA THR A 310 1.84 4.05 15.72
C THR A 310 0.40 4.55 15.75
N VAL A 311 -0.53 3.63 15.69
CA VAL A 311 -1.97 3.89 15.77
C VAL A 311 -2.51 3.41 17.10
N THR A 312 -3.30 4.25 17.76
CA THR A 312 -4.13 3.89 18.90
C THR A 312 -5.58 4.16 18.55
N ASP A 313 -6.44 3.20 18.83
CA ASP A 313 -7.89 3.33 18.63
C ASP A 313 -8.61 2.54 19.71
N PRO A 314 -9.07 3.19 20.79
CA PRO A 314 -9.62 2.48 21.95
C PRO A 314 -10.92 1.73 21.63
N VAL A 315 -11.57 2.02 20.50
CA VAL A 315 -12.77 1.33 20.04
C VAL A 315 -12.43 0.06 19.28
N MET A 316 -11.43 0.10 18.41
CA MET A 316 -11.12 -1.00 17.48
C MET A 316 -9.91 -1.82 17.91
N LEU A 317 -8.90 -1.20 18.53
CA LEU A 317 -7.64 -1.83 18.90
C LEU A 317 -7.52 -2.00 20.42
N ALA A 318 -7.20 -3.22 20.88
CA ALA A 318 -6.94 -3.50 22.28
C ALA A 318 -5.54 -3.03 22.74
N GLU A 319 -4.61 -2.89 21.81
CA GLU A 319 -3.25 -2.38 22.01
C GLU A 319 -2.83 -1.51 20.80
N PRO A 320 -1.83 -0.61 21.00
CA PRO A 320 -1.29 0.17 19.88
C PRO A 320 -0.76 -0.73 18.78
N TRP A 321 -1.02 -0.36 17.53
CA TRP A 321 -0.52 -1.08 16.37
C TRP A 321 0.46 -0.20 15.59
N ALA A 322 1.63 -0.77 15.24
CA ALA A 322 2.72 0.00 14.65
C ALA A 322 3.17 -0.52 13.28
N TRP A 323 3.65 0.39 12.45
CA TRP A 323 4.40 0.14 11.22
C TRP A 323 5.77 0.78 11.32
N GLY A 324 6.74 0.23 10.62
CA GLY A 324 8.05 0.83 10.56
C GLY A 324 8.77 0.49 9.26
N GLY A 325 9.61 1.39 8.83
CA GLY A 325 10.40 1.26 7.62
C GLY A 325 11.36 2.41 7.40
N SER A 326 11.83 2.57 6.17
CA SER A 326 12.79 3.63 5.86
C SER A 326 12.58 4.15 4.45
N PHE A 327 12.88 5.42 4.29
CA PHE A 327 13.09 6.08 3.02
C PHE A 327 14.58 6.40 2.84
N ILE A 328 14.99 6.63 1.62
CA ILE A 328 16.36 7.00 1.27
C ILE A 328 16.38 8.27 0.43
N TYR A 329 17.45 9.03 0.61
CA TYR A 329 17.75 10.14 -0.31
C TYR A 329 18.23 9.59 -1.65
N ARG A 330 17.69 10.13 -2.74
CA ARG A 330 18.18 9.92 -4.10
C ARG A 330 18.37 11.26 -4.78
N GLU A 331 19.55 11.47 -5.35
CA GLU A 331 19.79 12.63 -6.19
C GLU A 331 18.85 12.60 -7.41
N GLY A 332 18.25 13.75 -7.73
CA GLY A 332 17.33 13.87 -8.86
C GLY A 332 15.94 13.20 -8.65
N ALA A 333 15.64 12.75 -7.42
CA ALA A 333 14.30 12.25 -7.11
C ALA A 333 13.23 13.34 -7.32
N GLU A 334 12.13 12.98 -7.94
CA GLU A 334 11.01 13.88 -8.23
C GLU A 334 9.68 13.22 -7.84
N LEU A 335 8.70 14.04 -7.49
CA LEU A 335 7.30 13.61 -7.41
C LEU A 335 6.68 13.77 -8.80
N ARG A 336 6.14 12.71 -9.33
CA ARG A 336 5.39 12.72 -10.59
C ARG A 336 3.91 12.88 -10.30
N ALA A 337 3.17 13.54 -11.20
CA ALA A 337 1.72 13.61 -11.09
C ALA A 337 1.12 12.20 -11.09
N TRP A 338 0.12 11.97 -10.24
CA TRP A 338 -0.50 10.65 -10.15
C TRP A 338 -1.40 10.33 -11.34
N ASN A 339 -2.00 11.35 -11.96
CA ASN A 339 -2.85 11.18 -13.15
C ASN A 339 -3.87 10.05 -13.00
N CYS A 340 -4.62 10.09 -11.92
CA CYS A 340 -5.63 9.08 -11.66
C CYS A 340 -6.79 9.21 -12.66
N GLY A 341 -7.17 8.10 -13.28
CA GLY A 341 -8.38 7.98 -14.09
C GLY A 341 -9.39 7.17 -13.31
N ALA A 342 -10.59 7.72 -13.05
CA ALA A 342 -11.66 6.90 -12.52
C ALA A 342 -11.91 5.74 -13.49
N ASP A 343 -11.86 4.52 -12.96
CA ASP A 343 -12.21 3.31 -13.71
C ASP A 343 -13.72 3.40 -13.99
N ARG A 344 -14.07 3.88 -15.19
CA ARG A 344 -15.45 3.89 -15.63
C ARG A 344 -15.73 2.52 -16.20
N GLY A 345 -15.99 1.57 -15.26
CA GLY A 345 -16.47 0.24 -15.58
C GLY A 345 -17.82 0.24 -16.28
#